data_9435c3d707a388debac451e6415a6733
#
_entry.id   9435c3d707a388debac451e6415a6733
#
_cell.length_a   1.000
_cell.length_b   1.000
_cell.length_c   1.000
_cell.angle_alpha   90.00
_cell.angle_beta   90.00
_cell.angle_gamma   90.00
#
_symmetry.space_group_name_H-M   'P 1'
#
loop_
_entity.id
_entity.type
_entity.pdbx_description
1 polymer ?
#
loop_
_entity_poly.entity_id
_entity_poly.type
_entity_poly.pdbx_seq_one_letter_code
_entity_poly.pdbx_strand_id
1 'polypeptide(L)'
;MIRLTFLGTGAALPSVERNVTALMLEREGVPWLFDCGEGTQRQMMRHGVGFTVGDIFFTHYHADHTLGLPGLLRTMGLQDRTAPLRLHGPPGAERHLGALVTLGMERPKFP
;
A
#
# COMPACT_ATOMS: atom_id res chain seq x y z
N MET A 1 13.04 14.17 11.88
CA MET A 1 12.84 12.85 12.53
C MET A 1 12.40 11.84 11.49
N ILE A 2 12.90 10.62 11.61
CA ILE A 2 12.49 9.51 10.76
C ILE A 2 11.76 8.50 11.62
N ARG A 3 10.58 8.07 11.17
CA ARG A 3 9.79 7.05 11.87
C ARG A 3 9.56 5.87 10.94
N LEU A 4 9.84 4.67 11.42
CA LEU A 4 9.50 3.43 10.74
C LEU A 4 8.36 2.75 11.47
N THR A 5 7.33 2.35 10.73
CA THR A 5 6.21 1.60 11.28
C THR A 5 6.09 0.29 10.52
N PHE A 6 6.27 -0.84 11.21
CA PHE A 6 6.11 -2.16 10.63
C PHE A 6 4.63 -2.52 10.62
N LEU A 7 4.01 -2.45 9.44
CA LEU A 7 2.59 -2.75 9.28
C LEU A 7 2.37 -4.25 9.09
N GLY A 8 3.35 -4.95 8.53
CA GLY A 8 3.31 -6.37 8.36
C GLY A 8 4.69 -6.94 8.16
N THR A 9 4.98 -8.06 8.80
CA THR A 9 6.28 -8.73 8.76
C THR A 9 6.19 -10.22 8.42
N GLY A 10 4.97 -10.74 8.18
CA GLY A 10 4.76 -12.13 7.82
C GLY A 10 5.16 -12.41 6.38
N ALA A 11 5.75 -13.58 6.12
CA ALA A 11 6.11 -13.99 4.77
C ALA A 11 5.01 -14.86 4.18
N ALA A 12 4.52 -14.49 3.00
CA ALA A 12 3.54 -15.21 2.19
C ALA A 12 2.18 -15.46 2.86
N LEU A 13 2.14 -16.02 4.05
CA LEU A 13 0.92 -16.38 4.76
C LEU A 13 0.72 -15.44 5.95
N PRO A 14 -0.40 -14.69 6.00
CA PRO A 14 -0.69 -13.89 7.18
C PRO A 14 -1.15 -14.77 8.34
N SER A 15 -0.98 -14.28 9.56
CA SER A 15 -1.52 -14.92 10.74
C SER A 15 -2.36 -13.92 11.54
N VAL A 16 -3.00 -14.38 12.61
CA VAL A 16 -3.79 -13.48 13.47
C VAL A 16 -2.92 -12.36 14.04
N GLU A 17 -1.66 -12.66 14.34
CA GLU A 17 -0.71 -11.75 14.97
C GLU A 17 0.14 -10.98 13.98
N ARG A 18 0.35 -11.52 12.77
CA ARG A 18 1.23 -10.92 11.77
C ARG A 18 0.55 -10.78 10.43
N ASN A 19 0.51 -9.58 9.92
CA ASN A 19 0.11 -9.33 8.56
C ASN A 19 1.29 -9.56 7.60
N VAL A 20 0.99 -9.73 6.31
CA VAL A 20 2.03 -9.83 5.28
C VAL A 20 2.71 -8.48 5.06
N THR A 21 3.78 -8.46 4.26
CA THR A 21 4.76 -7.37 4.23
C THR A 21 4.20 -6.00 3.88
N ALA A 22 4.43 -5.04 4.76
CA ALA A 22 4.26 -3.61 4.49
C ALA A 22 5.04 -2.82 5.53
N LEU A 23 5.70 -1.75 5.09
CA LEU A 23 6.50 -0.89 5.94
C LEU A 23 6.24 0.57 5.60
N MET A 24 5.92 1.37 6.60
CA MET A 24 5.76 2.80 6.43
C MET A 24 7.01 3.54 6.93
N LEU A 25 7.58 4.36 6.08
CA LEU A 25 8.68 5.27 6.43
C LEU A 25 8.16 6.69 6.38
N GLU A 26 8.29 7.41 7.49
CA GLU A 26 7.92 8.82 7.55
C GLU A 26 9.16 9.66 7.83
N ARG A 27 9.36 10.68 7.01
CA ARG A 27 10.42 11.66 7.20
C ARG A 27 9.80 13.04 7.18
N GLU A 28 9.92 13.76 8.30
CA GLU A 28 9.39 15.11 8.45
C GLU A 28 7.91 15.21 8.03
N GLY A 29 7.14 14.21 8.43
CA GLY A 29 5.71 14.15 8.15
C GLY A 29 5.34 13.65 6.75
N VAL A 30 6.31 13.31 5.90
CA VAL A 30 6.05 12.77 4.56
C VAL A 30 6.12 11.25 4.63
N PRO A 31 4.99 10.55 4.39
CA PRO A 31 4.96 9.09 4.46
C PRO A 31 5.28 8.44 3.11
N TRP A 32 6.07 7.38 3.15
CA TRP A 32 6.35 6.49 2.03
C TRP A 32 6.01 5.07 2.44
N LEU A 33 5.27 4.35 1.59
CA LEU A 33 4.93 2.97 1.86
C LEU A 33 5.82 2.04 1.03
N PHE A 34 6.40 1.03 1.69
CA PHE A 34 7.21 0.01 1.03
C PHE A 34 6.48 -1.31 1.10
N ASP A 35 6.09 -1.82 -0.07
CA ASP A 35 5.23 -2.98 -0.24
C ASP A 35 3.82 -2.76 0.34
N CYS A 36 2.87 -3.55 -0.11
CA CYS A 36 1.48 -3.38 0.26
C CYS A 36 0.80 -4.77 0.21
N GLY A 37 1.08 -5.59 1.21
CA GLY A 37 0.44 -6.89 1.36
C GLY A 37 -1.03 -6.75 1.70
N GLU A 38 -1.78 -7.84 1.55
CA GLU A 38 -3.21 -7.80 1.84
C GLU A 38 -3.48 -7.33 3.27
N GLY A 39 -4.51 -6.51 3.43
CA GLY A 39 -4.86 -5.98 4.74
C GLY A 39 -4.02 -4.80 5.20
N THR A 40 -3.15 -4.26 4.37
CA THR A 40 -2.31 -3.12 4.73
C THR A 40 -3.13 -1.92 5.19
N GLN A 41 -4.26 -1.62 4.56
CA GLN A 41 -5.09 -0.49 4.99
C GLN A 41 -5.62 -0.67 6.42
N ARG A 42 -5.90 -1.88 6.85
CA ARG A 42 -6.32 -2.14 8.22
C ARG A 42 -5.19 -1.90 9.21
N GLN A 43 -3.98 -2.33 8.85
CA GLN A 43 -2.80 -2.12 9.66
C GLN A 43 -2.46 -0.62 9.76
N MET A 44 -2.66 0.13 8.70
CA MET A 44 -2.52 1.58 8.73
C MET A 44 -3.48 2.23 9.73
N MET A 45 -4.74 1.80 9.73
CA MET A 45 -5.72 2.26 10.72
C MET A 45 -5.32 1.86 12.13
N ARG A 46 -4.89 0.62 12.32
CA ARG A 46 -4.51 0.07 13.61
C ARG A 46 -3.34 0.82 14.23
N HIS A 47 -2.38 1.23 13.41
CA HIS A 47 -1.19 1.96 13.87
C HIS A 47 -1.34 3.48 13.80
N GLY A 48 -2.50 3.96 13.39
CA GLY A 48 -2.79 5.39 13.37
C GLY A 48 -1.96 6.19 12.35
N VAL A 49 -1.51 5.55 11.27
CA VAL A 49 -0.71 6.25 10.25
C VAL A 49 -1.64 6.78 9.18
N GLY A 50 -2.51 7.37 9.04
CA GLY A 50 -3.41 7.93 8.04
C GLY A 50 -3.16 7.47 6.60
N PHE A 51 -3.90 8.01 5.68
CA PHE A 51 -3.87 7.62 4.26
C PHE A 51 -3.38 8.76 3.35
N THR A 52 -2.43 9.55 3.83
CA THR A 52 -1.87 10.67 3.07
C THR A 52 -0.67 10.28 2.21
N VAL A 53 -0.27 8.99 2.24
CA VAL A 53 0.85 8.50 1.46
C VAL A 53 0.67 8.84 -0.02
N GLY A 54 1.72 9.36 -0.63
CA GLY A 54 1.72 9.74 -2.04
C GLY A 54 2.58 8.85 -2.92
N ASP A 55 3.42 8.02 -2.33
CA ASP A 55 4.35 7.14 -3.04
C ASP A 55 4.37 5.77 -2.38
N ILE A 56 4.21 4.73 -3.19
CA ILE A 56 4.33 3.34 -2.76
C ILE A 56 5.43 2.69 -3.58
N PHE A 57 6.37 2.06 -2.90
CA PHE A 57 7.52 1.39 -3.52
C PHE A 57 7.37 -0.11 -3.34
N PHE A 58 7.40 -0.85 -4.44
CA PHE A 58 7.31 -2.32 -4.42
C PHE A 58 8.68 -2.94 -4.63
N THR A 59 9.06 -3.87 -3.76
CA THR A 59 10.33 -4.57 -3.89
C THR A 59 10.24 -5.63 -5.01
N HIS A 60 9.09 -6.26 -5.14
CA HIS A 60 8.79 -7.21 -6.22
C HIS A 60 7.26 -7.42 -6.27
N TYR A 61 6.78 -8.33 -7.14
CA TYR A 61 5.36 -8.42 -7.43
C TYR A 61 4.67 -9.68 -6.92
N HIS A 62 5.27 -10.39 -5.97
CA HIS A 62 4.60 -11.52 -5.33
C HIS A 62 3.35 -11.04 -4.57
N ALA A 63 2.36 -11.92 -4.49
CA ALA A 63 1.05 -11.57 -3.92
C ALA A 63 1.13 -11.01 -2.49
N ASP A 64 2.00 -11.55 -1.66
CA ASP A 64 2.15 -11.09 -0.27
C ASP A 64 2.73 -9.66 -0.15
N HIS A 65 3.19 -9.08 -1.27
CA HIS A 65 3.71 -7.72 -1.32
C HIS A 65 2.80 -6.75 -2.07
N THR A 66 1.77 -7.23 -2.75
CA THR A 66 0.97 -6.40 -3.66
C THR A 66 -0.55 -6.47 -3.46
N LEU A 67 -1.08 -7.56 -2.91
CA LEU A 67 -2.53 -7.76 -2.88
C LEU A 67 -3.30 -6.81 -1.97
N GLY A 68 -2.63 -6.02 -1.16
CA GLY A 68 -3.28 -4.96 -0.39
C GLY A 68 -3.58 -3.70 -1.20
N LEU A 69 -2.96 -3.58 -2.38
CA LEU A 69 -3.12 -2.37 -3.19
C LEU A 69 -4.56 -2.09 -3.61
N PRO A 70 -5.31 -3.05 -4.16
CA PRO A 70 -6.70 -2.78 -4.53
C PRO A 70 -7.55 -2.28 -3.35
N GLY A 71 -7.42 -2.89 -2.19
CA GLY A 71 -8.16 -2.49 -0.99
C GLY A 71 -7.76 -1.09 -0.51
N LEU A 72 -6.47 -0.80 -0.52
CA LEU A 72 -5.98 0.51 -0.12
C LEU A 72 -6.48 1.62 -1.05
N LEU A 73 -6.43 1.40 -2.35
CA LEU A 73 -6.92 2.36 -3.34
C LEU A 73 -8.41 2.63 -3.14
N ARG A 74 -9.17 1.60 -2.84
CA ARG A 74 -10.60 1.75 -2.57
C ARG A 74 -10.86 2.62 -1.34
N THR A 75 -10.14 2.36 -0.27
CA THR A 75 -10.24 3.13 0.97
C THR A 75 -9.90 4.60 0.71
N MET A 76 -8.83 4.87 -0.02
CA MET A 76 -8.43 6.23 -0.38
C MET A 76 -9.50 6.94 -1.20
N GLY A 77 -10.10 6.24 -2.17
CA GLY A 77 -11.17 6.79 -2.99
C GLY A 77 -12.41 7.12 -2.18
N LEU A 78 -12.76 6.30 -1.21
CA LEU A 78 -13.91 6.52 -0.34
C LEU A 78 -13.69 7.68 0.64
N GLN A 79 -12.45 8.10 0.83
CA GLN A 79 -12.10 9.26 1.66
C GLN A 79 -11.89 10.53 0.84
N ASP A 80 -12.45 10.56 -0.37
CA ASP A 80 -12.43 11.75 -1.24
C ASP A 80 -11.03 12.23 -1.61
N ARG A 81 -10.08 11.32 -1.75
CA ARG A 81 -8.73 11.67 -2.16
C ARG A 81 -8.72 12.27 -3.55
N THR A 82 -8.00 13.37 -3.73
CA THR A 82 -7.79 14.02 -5.02
C THR A 82 -6.32 14.07 -5.42
N ALA A 83 -5.41 14.00 -4.45
CA ALA A 83 -3.98 14.03 -4.72
C ALA A 83 -3.54 12.76 -5.47
N PRO A 84 -2.58 12.88 -6.41
CA PRO A 84 -2.09 11.71 -7.12
C PRO A 84 -1.36 10.75 -6.21
N LEU A 85 -1.38 9.47 -6.59
CA LEU A 85 -0.62 8.42 -5.94
C LEU A 85 0.34 7.84 -6.97
N ARG A 86 1.62 7.78 -6.63
CA ARG A 86 2.64 7.22 -7.51
C ARG A 86 3.05 5.85 -7.03
N LEU A 87 3.10 4.89 -7.96
CA LEU A 87 3.53 3.54 -7.69
C LEU A 87 4.87 3.31 -8.36
N HIS A 88 5.84 2.82 -7.59
CA HIS A 88 7.21 2.60 -8.05
C HIS A 88 7.59 1.13 -7.86
N GLY A 89 8.32 0.58 -8.80
CA GLY A 89 8.76 -0.79 -8.66
C GLY A 89 9.77 -1.18 -9.74
N PRO A 90 10.31 -2.42 -9.65
CA PRO A 90 11.22 -2.95 -10.67
C PRO A 90 10.54 -3.06 -12.03
N PRO A 91 11.29 -3.40 -13.11
CA PRO A 91 10.72 -3.60 -14.43
C PRO A 91 9.47 -4.50 -14.40
N GLY A 92 8.45 -4.13 -15.18
CA GLY A 92 7.17 -4.83 -15.19
C GLY A 92 6.09 -4.18 -14.32
N ALA A 93 6.37 -3.02 -13.70
CA ALA A 93 5.42 -2.32 -12.83
C ALA A 93 4.09 -2.04 -13.51
N GLU A 94 4.09 -1.53 -14.73
CA GLU A 94 2.85 -1.24 -15.46
C GLU A 94 2.00 -2.49 -15.67
N ARG A 95 2.64 -3.59 -16.00
CA ARG A 95 1.95 -4.86 -16.23
C ARG A 95 1.37 -5.43 -14.95
N HIS A 96 2.19 -5.54 -13.90
CA HIS A 96 1.77 -6.17 -12.65
C HIS A 96 0.83 -5.29 -11.82
N LEU A 97 1.16 -4.02 -11.68
CA LEU A 97 0.38 -3.11 -10.85
C LEU A 97 -0.83 -2.57 -11.59
N GLY A 98 -0.73 -2.38 -12.90
CA GLY A 98 -1.85 -1.91 -13.71
C GLY A 98 -3.08 -2.80 -13.61
N ALA A 99 -2.89 -4.11 -13.56
CA ALA A 99 -3.98 -5.06 -13.38
C ALA A 99 -4.65 -4.89 -12.00
N LEU A 100 -3.87 -4.62 -10.98
CA LEU A 100 -4.38 -4.45 -9.61
C LEU A 100 -5.15 -3.15 -9.42
N VAL A 101 -4.77 -2.10 -10.12
CA VAL A 101 -5.40 -0.78 -9.99
C VAL A 101 -6.88 -0.82 -10.37
N THR A 102 -7.24 -1.70 -11.30
CA THR A 102 -8.63 -1.82 -11.79
C THR A 102 -9.32 -3.10 -11.31
N LEU A 103 -8.66 -3.89 -10.48
CA LEU A 103 -9.19 -5.18 -10.04
C LEU A 103 -10.47 -5.00 -9.22
N GLY A 104 -11.55 -5.65 -9.69
CA GLY A 104 -12.81 -5.67 -8.96
C GLY A 104 -13.56 -4.35 -8.91
N MET A 105 -13.14 -3.34 -9.66
CA MET A 105 -13.76 -2.02 -9.63
C MET A 105 -13.41 -1.22 -10.88
N GLU A 106 -14.08 -0.11 -11.04
CA GLU A 106 -13.70 0.89 -12.01
C GLU A 106 -12.37 1.54 -11.60
N ARG A 107 -11.80 2.31 -12.53
CA ARG A 107 -10.58 3.05 -12.26
C ARG A 107 -10.75 3.96 -11.04
N PRO A 108 -9.74 4.08 -10.18
CA PRO A 108 -9.82 5.02 -9.05
C PRO A 108 -10.12 6.44 -9.52
N LYS A 109 -10.85 7.18 -8.68
CA LYS A 109 -11.27 8.56 -9.01
C LYS A 109 -10.15 9.58 -8.86
N PHE A 110 -8.99 9.20 -8.34
CA PHE A 110 -7.83 10.07 -8.24
C PHE A 110 -6.71 9.57 -9.15
N PRO A 111 -5.79 10.46 -9.57
CA PRO A 111 -4.67 10.08 -10.46
C PRO A 111 -3.70 9.07 -9.87
#